data_71a4dc9ec3dc17d52a02ca11a2db1b60
#
_entry.id   71a4dc9ec3dc17d52a02ca11a2db1b60
#
_cell.length_a   1.000
_cell.length_b   1.000
_cell.length_c   1.000
_cell.angle_alpha   90.00
_cell.angle_beta   90.00
_cell.angle_gamma   90.00
#
_symmetry.space_group_name_H-M   'P 1'
#
loop_
_entity.id
_entity.type
_entity.pdbx_description
1 polymer ?
#
loop_
_entity_poly.entity_id
_entity_poly.type
_entity_poly.pdbx_seq_one_letter_code
_entity_poly.pdbx_strand_id
1 'polypeptide(L)'
;MTIKKIATKAYTSSATALWGCGLAAVLVLTGCSVLPAAPTRPVLYDFGPGPLATVPTDRRAPLAPLALADMDAPGLPEGGNAVLYRLAYADAQQLRPYSQARWSQPPAQLLQQRLREQLGLRRAVLKADD
;
A
#
# COMPACT_ATOMS: atom_id res chain seq x y z
N MET A 1 35.31 -85.36 -7.74
CA MET A 1 35.63 -84.55 -6.55
C MET A 1 35.00 -83.17 -6.80
N THR A 2 33.79 -82.99 -6.23
CA THR A 2 32.89 -81.87 -6.61
C THR A 2 32.90 -80.85 -5.50
N ILE A 3 33.39 -79.61 -5.80
CA ILE A 3 33.41 -78.52 -4.83
C ILE A 3 32.13 -77.68 -5.00
N LYS A 4 31.29 -77.71 -3.99
CA LYS A 4 30.11 -76.87 -3.87
C LYS A 4 30.50 -75.42 -3.62
N LYS A 5 30.15 -74.48 -4.54
CA LYS A 5 30.24 -73.03 -4.31
C LYS A 5 29.03 -72.61 -3.45
N ILE A 6 29.31 -72.13 -2.24
CA ILE A 6 28.33 -71.50 -1.36
C ILE A 6 28.12 -70.07 -1.83
N ALA A 7 26.92 -69.69 -2.23
CA ALA A 7 26.54 -68.36 -2.58
C ALA A 7 26.31 -67.53 -1.29
N THR A 8 27.16 -66.57 -1.06
CA THR A 8 26.95 -65.52 -0.11
C THR A 8 26.00 -64.48 -0.71
N LYS A 9 24.75 -64.56 -0.33
CA LYS A 9 23.72 -63.60 -0.71
C LYS A 9 23.93 -62.31 0.08
N ALA A 10 24.22 -61.22 -0.65
CA ALA A 10 24.47 -59.90 -0.09
C ALA A 10 23.24 -59.37 0.68
N TYR A 11 23.45 -59.10 1.94
CA TYR A 11 22.49 -58.48 2.85
C TYR A 11 22.88 -56.99 3.07
N THR A 12 22.90 -56.21 1.98
CA THR A 12 23.32 -54.78 2.09
C THR A 12 22.30 -53.80 1.50
N SER A 13 21.08 -54.25 1.18
CA SER A 13 20.16 -53.40 0.44
C SER A 13 19.08 -52.68 1.28
N SER A 14 18.92 -52.99 2.57
CA SER A 14 17.81 -52.40 3.38
C SER A 14 18.18 -51.16 4.18
N ALA A 15 19.46 -50.99 4.53
CA ALA A 15 19.88 -49.85 5.36
C ALA A 15 19.94 -48.52 4.55
N THR A 16 20.37 -48.58 3.30
CA THR A 16 20.48 -47.39 2.43
C THR A 16 19.10 -46.86 1.99
N ALA A 17 18.09 -47.72 1.86
CA ALA A 17 16.74 -47.32 1.52
C ALA A 17 16.05 -46.54 2.64
N LEU A 18 16.27 -46.93 3.90
CA LEU A 18 15.71 -46.23 5.06
C LEU A 18 16.33 -44.85 5.29
N TRP A 19 17.62 -44.68 5.00
CA TRP A 19 18.31 -43.39 5.10
C TRP A 19 17.85 -42.41 4.00
N GLY A 20 17.65 -42.93 2.78
CA GLY A 20 17.13 -42.12 1.67
C GLY A 20 15.71 -41.58 1.92
N CYS A 21 14.83 -42.39 2.48
CA CYS A 21 13.47 -41.97 2.83
C CYS A 21 13.44 -40.94 3.97
N GLY A 22 14.33 -41.06 4.96
CA GLY A 22 14.46 -40.11 6.05
C GLY A 22 14.91 -38.73 5.58
N LEU A 23 15.90 -38.66 4.68
CA LEU A 23 16.40 -37.41 4.13
C LEU A 23 15.38 -36.72 3.25
N ALA A 24 14.63 -37.46 2.45
CA ALA A 24 13.56 -36.91 1.61
C ALA A 24 12.38 -36.36 2.45
N ALA A 25 12.03 -37.02 3.54
CA ALA A 25 10.98 -36.54 4.45
C ALA A 25 11.35 -35.23 5.13
N VAL A 26 12.60 -35.05 5.54
CA VAL A 26 13.09 -33.79 6.16
C VAL A 26 13.05 -32.62 5.18
N LEU A 27 13.38 -32.85 3.90
CA LEU A 27 13.34 -31.83 2.86
C LEU A 27 11.92 -31.35 2.52
N VAL A 28 10.91 -32.21 2.67
CA VAL A 28 9.50 -31.85 2.42
C VAL A 28 8.93 -31.02 3.57
N LEU A 29 9.38 -31.22 4.81
CA LEU A 29 8.90 -30.45 5.96
C LEU A 29 9.46 -29.02 6.05
N THR A 30 10.60 -28.74 5.41
CA THR A 30 11.18 -27.37 5.42
C THR A 30 10.55 -26.43 4.39
N GLY A 31 9.72 -26.92 3.49
CA GLY A 31 9.09 -26.13 2.40
C GLY A 31 7.93 -25.25 2.81
N CYS A 32 7.40 -25.36 4.03
CA CYS A 32 6.13 -24.68 4.40
C CYS A 32 6.28 -23.29 5.05
N SER A 33 7.49 -22.72 5.16
CA SER A 33 7.69 -21.45 5.88
C SER A 33 7.66 -20.19 4.98
N VAL A 34 7.37 -20.32 3.70
CA VAL A 34 7.26 -19.18 2.77
C VAL A 34 5.81 -18.96 2.34
N LEU A 35 4.90 -18.94 3.29
CA LEU A 35 3.57 -18.37 3.01
C LEU A 35 3.73 -16.85 2.91
N PRO A 36 3.38 -16.23 1.77
CA PRO A 36 3.36 -14.77 1.68
C PRO A 36 2.45 -14.22 2.77
N ALA A 37 2.96 -13.25 3.54
CA ALA A 37 2.15 -12.57 4.53
C ALA A 37 0.90 -12.01 3.85
N ALA A 38 -0.26 -12.19 4.50
CA ALA A 38 -1.51 -11.66 3.97
C ALA A 38 -1.34 -10.15 3.68
N PRO A 39 -1.82 -9.66 2.52
CA PRO A 39 -1.69 -8.26 2.16
C PRO A 39 -2.38 -7.41 3.23
N THR A 40 -1.60 -6.58 3.92
CA THR A 40 -2.14 -5.62 4.88
C THR A 40 -2.88 -4.52 4.12
N ARG A 41 -4.12 -4.24 4.52
CA ARG A 41 -4.89 -3.14 3.92
C ARG A 41 -4.21 -1.82 4.24
N PRO A 42 -4.04 -0.92 3.27
CA PRO A 42 -3.48 0.39 3.54
C PRO A 42 -4.42 1.21 4.43
N VAL A 43 -3.83 2.01 5.31
CA VAL A 43 -4.55 3.01 6.10
C VAL A 43 -4.86 4.20 5.20
N LEU A 44 -6.11 4.65 5.20
CA LEU A 44 -6.55 5.79 4.42
C LEU A 44 -6.46 7.06 5.27
N TYR A 45 -5.93 8.11 4.65
CA TYR A 45 -5.81 9.44 5.21
C TYR A 45 -6.63 10.44 4.40
N ASP A 46 -7.15 11.45 5.08
CA ASP A 46 -7.77 12.63 4.49
C ASP A 46 -7.33 13.88 5.27
N PHE A 47 -7.89 15.05 4.94
CA PHE A 47 -7.58 16.28 5.67
C PHE A 47 -8.39 16.43 6.97
N GLY A 48 -9.10 15.39 7.37
CA GLY A 48 -9.94 15.37 8.54
C GLY A 48 -11.20 16.28 8.42
N PRO A 49 -12.05 16.31 9.45
CA PRO A 49 -13.31 17.08 9.40
C PRO A 49 -13.09 18.60 9.37
N GLY A 50 -11.87 19.08 9.52
CA GLY A 50 -11.58 20.52 9.61
C GLY A 50 -12.13 21.17 10.88
N PRO A 51 -11.82 22.44 11.13
CA PRO A 51 -12.45 23.17 12.21
C PRO A 51 -13.95 23.18 11.94
N LEU A 52 -14.73 22.82 12.97
CA LEU A 52 -16.19 22.98 12.92
C LEU A 52 -16.46 24.43 12.49
N ALA A 53 -17.11 24.55 11.31
CA ALA A 53 -17.45 25.87 10.80
C ALA A 53 -18.41 26.53 11.77
N THR A 54 -17.91 27.33 12.67
CA THR A 54 -18.72 28.31 13.34
C THR A 54 -19.19 29.25 12.25
N VAL A 55 -20.48 29.17 11.89
CA VAL A 55 -21.09 30.14 10.99
C VAL A 55 -20.70 31.52 11.53
N PRO A 56 -19.96 32.34 10.76
CA PRO A 56 -19.56 33.64 11.25
C PRO A 56 -20.82 34.41 11.61
N THR A 57 -21.03 34.68 12.89
CA THR A 57 -22.13 35.49 13.36
C THR A 57 -21.96 36.97 12.93
N ASP A 58 -20.87 37.21 12.24
CA ASP A 58 -20.44 38.51 11.77
C ASP A 58 -21.31 38.93 10.58
N ARG A 59 -22.10 39.98 10.75
CA ARG A 59 -22.99 40.58 9.71
C ARG A 59 -22.21 41.25 8.57
N ARG A 60 -21.09 40.66 8.16
CA ARG A 60 -20.38 41.18 6.99
C ARG A 60 -21.20 40.90 5.72
N ALA A 61 -21.23 41.89 4.84
CA ALA A 61 -21.87 41.73 3.54
C ALA A 61 -21.34 40.49 2.83
N PRO A 62 -22.19 39.70 2.17
CA PRO A 62 -21.76 38.55 1.39
C PRO A 62 -20.77 39.00 0.32
N LEU A 63 -19.68 38.27 0.17
CA LEU A 63 -18.69 38.52 -0.86
C LEU A 63 -19.24 38.10 -2.22
N ALA A 64 -18.76 38.75 -3.30
CA ALA A 64 -19.12 38.39 -4.65
C ALA A 64 -18.86 36.88 -4.93
N PRO A 65 -19.67 36.23 -5.75
CA PRO A 65 -19.46 34.85 -6.18
C PRO A 65 -18.04 34.66 -6.75
N LEU A 66 -17.51 33.47 -6.60
CA LEU A 66 -16.20 33.08 -7.11
C LEU A 66 -16.33 31.79 -7.93
N ALA A 67 -15.77 31.76 -9.12
CA ALA A 67 -15.59 30.53 -9.87
C ALA A 67 -14.30 29.83 -9.40
N LEU A 68 -14.40 28.59 -8.98
CA LEU A 68 -13.27 27.75 -8.57
C LEU A 68 -13.01 26.72 -9.67
N ALA A 69 -11.88 26.88 -10.36
CA ALA A 69 -11.43 25.91 -11.35
C ALA A 69 -11.06 24.58 -10.71
N ASP A 70 -11.07 23.52 -11.50
CA ASP A 70 -10.65 22.22 -11.06
C ASP A 70 -9.14 22.23 -10.73
N MET A 71 -8.80 21.54 -9.65
CA MET A 71 -7.43 21.40 -9.22
C MET A 71 -6.83 20.11 -9.75
N ASP A 72 -5.70 20.23 -10.37
CA ASP A 72 -4.90 19.11 -10.85
C ASP A 72 -3.50 19.15 -10.24
N ALA A 73 -2.88 17.99 -10.14
CA ALA A 73 -1.52 17.82 -9.63
C ALA A 73 -0.69 17.05 -10.67
N PRO A 74 -0.26 17.71 -11.75
CA PRO A 74 0.53 17.06 -12.79
C PRO A 74 1.84 16.49 -12.21
N GLY A 75 2.27 15.34 -12.73
CA GLY A 75 3.50 14.68 -12.28
C GLY A 75 3.35 13.75 -11.09
N LEU A 76 2.15 13.56 -10.54
CA LEU A 76 1.89 12.47 -9.62
C LEU A 76 1.67 11.17 -10.41
N PRO A 77 2.06 10.01 -9.84
CA PRO A 77 1.77 8.71 -10.42
C PRO A 77 0.27 8.52 -10.66
N GLU A 78 -0.08 7.74 -11.68
CA GLU A 78 -1.47 7.38 -11.96
C GLU A 78 -2.22 6.92 -10.70
N GLY A 79 -3.42 7.45 -10.51
CA GLY A 79 -4.22 7.23 -9.30
C GLY A 79 -3.92 8.19 -8.15
N GLY A 80 -2.81 8.93 -8.17
CA GLY A 80 -2.51 10.11 -7.33
C GLY A 80 -2.72 10.04 -5.82
N ASN A 81 -3.13 8.87 -5.29
CA ASN A 81 -3.50 8.72 -3.88
C ASN A 81 -2.38 8.14 -3.00
N ALA A 82 -1.18 7.95 -3.54
CA ALA A 82 -0.02 7.53 -2.75
C ALA A 82 0.41 8.64 -1.79
N VAL A 83 0.64 8.29 -0.52
CA VAL A 83 1.34 9.19 0.40
C VAL A 83 2.83 9.07 0.09
N LEU A 84 3.45 10.17 -0.36
CA LEU A 84 4.84 10.22 -0.77
C LEU A 84 5.69 10.91 0.30
N TYR A 85 6.94 10.45 0.43
CA TYR A 85 7.93 11.07 1.32
C TYR A 85 9.29 11.22 0.62
N ARG A 86 10.16 12.04 1.18
CA ARG A 86 11.54 12.22 0.75
C ARG A 86 12.50 11.98 1.91
N LEU A 87 13.60 11.31 1.63
CA LEU A 87 14.70 11.16 2.58
C LEU A 87 15.73 12.26 2.29
N ALA A 88 15.56 13.43 2.87
CA ALA A 88 16.40 14.59 2.61
C ALA A 88 17.90 14.36 2.87
N TYR A 89 18.22 13.42 3.77
CA TYR A 89 19.59 13.04 4.10
C TYR A 89 20.22 12.03 3.13
N ALA A 90 19.41 11.33 2.32
CA ALA A 90 19.88 10.32 1.38
C ALA A 90 19.74 10.80 -0.07
N ASP A 91 18.52 11.14 -0.48
CA ASP A 91 18.20 11.67 -1.81
C ASP A 91 16.97 12.57 -1.72
N ALA A 92 17.21 13.88 -1.69
CA ALA A 92 16.16 14.87 -1.55
C ALA A 92 15.25 14.99 -2.78
N GLN A 93 15.66 14.51 -3.95
CA GLN A 93 14.87 14.54 -5.17
C GLN A 93 13.99 13.31 -5.35
N GLN A 94 14.33 12.19 -4.71
CA GLN A 94 13.58 10.96 -4.87
C GLN A 94 12.30 10.96 -4.04
N LEU A 95 11.15 10.81 -4.70
CA LEU A 95 9.87 10.54 -4.05
C LEU A 95 9.67 9.04 -3.88
N ARG A 96 9.30 8.63 -2.67
CA ARG A 96 9.03 7.23 -2.31
C ARG A 96 7.63 7.10 -1.73
N PRO A 97 6.82 6.12 -2.15
CA PRO A 97 5.52 5.90 -1.56
C PRO A 97 5.61 5.13 -0.24
N TYR A 98 4.80 5.50 0.73
CA TYR A 98 4.54 4.65 1.89
C TYR A 98 3.79 3.39 1.44
N SER A 99 4.23 2.22 1.91
CA SER A 99 3.63 0.94 1.53
C SER A 99 2.19 0.77 2.06
N GLN A 100 1.92 1.28 3.26
CA GLN A 100 0.67 1.08 3.99
C GLN A 100 -0.13 2.36 4.21
N ALA A 101 0.18 3.45 3.51
CA ALA A 101 -0.53 4.72 3.62
C ALA A 101 -1.02 5.17 2.25
N ARG A 102 -2.27 5.62 2.19
CA ARG A 102 -2.90 6.16 0.98
C ARG A 102 -3.77 7.35 1.37
N TRP A 103 -3.88 8.31 0.48
CA TRP A 103 -4.93 9.30 0.56
C TRP A 103 -6.27 8.65 0.19
N SER A 104 -7.36 9.08 0.82
CA SER A 104 -8.74 8.62 0.50
C SER A 104 -9.14 9.01 -0.91
N GLN A 105 -8.64 10.16 -1.38
CA GLN A 105 -8.76 10.70 -2.74
C GLN A 105 -7.44 11.38 -3.11
N PRO A 106 -7.18 11.69 -4.39
CA PRO A 106 -6.04 12.50 -4.78
C PRO A 106 -5.98 13.82 -3.98
N PRO A 107 -4.81 14.24 -3.46
CA PRO A 107 -4.69 15.43 -2.62
C PRO A 107 -5.24 16.71 -3.25
N ALA A 108 -5.14 16.85 -4.57
CA ALA A 108 -5.72 17.99 -5.29
C ALA A 108 -7.24 18.05 -5.12
N GLN A 109 -7.93 16.91 -5.20
CA GLN A 109 -9.39 16.84 -4.99
C GLN A 109 -9.76 17.11 -3.53
N LEU A 110 -9.01 16.57 -2.56
CA LEU A 110 -9.20 16.86 -1.15
C LEU A 110 -9.04 18.36 -0.86
N LEU A 111 -8.03 18.98 -1.45
CA LEU A 111 -7.80 20.41 -1.32
C LEU A 111 -8.91 21.23 -1.96
N GLN A 112 -9.33 20.87 -3.17
CA GLN A 112 -10.44 21.53 -3.87
C GLN A 112 -11.73 21.49 -3.06
N GLN A 113 -12.06 20.31 -2.51
CA GLN A 113 -13.22 20.14 -1.64
C GLN A 113 -13.10 21.04 -0.40
N ARG A 114 -11.96 21.04 0.27
CA ARG A 114 -11.73 21.86 1.46
C ARG A 114 -11.82 23.35 1.16
N LEU A 115 -11.26 23.80 0.05
CA LEU A 115 -11.38 25.20 -0.37
C LEU A 115 -12.84 25.59 -0.69
N ARG A 116 -13.56 24.72 -1.38
CA ARG A 116 -14.98 24.94 -1.68
C ARG A 116 -15.82 25.09 -0.41
N GLU A 117 -15.60 24.22 0.57
CA GLU A 117 -16.24 24.29 1.88
C GLU A 117 -15.92 25.61 2.61
N GLN A 118 -14.64 25.97 2.70
CA GLN A 118 -14.22 27.18 3.43
C GLN A 118 -14.65 28.47 2.73
N LEU A 119 -14.56 28.55 1.41
CA LEU A 119 -15.00 29.70 0.64
C LEU A 119 -16.53 29.82 0.66
N GLY A 120 -17.24 28.69 0.60
CA GLY A 120 -18.69 28.60 0.63
C GLY A 120 -19.33 29.16 1.91
N LEU A 121 -18.58 29.27 3.01
CA LEU A 121 -19.06 29.91 4.23
C LEU A 121 -19.34 31.41 4.08
N ARG A 122 -18.76 32.07 3.07
CA ARG A 122 -18.81 33.54 2.90
C ARG A 122 -19.26 33.99 1.54
N ARG A 123 -19.26 33.12 0.53
CA ARG A 123 -19.63 33.45 -0.86
C ARG A 123 -20.14 32.22 -1.61
N ALA A 124 -20.90 32.42 -2.64
CA ALA A 124 -21.22 31.35 -3.58
C ALA A 124 -19.95 30.93 -4.35
N VAL A 125 -19.71 29.63 -4.42
CA VAL A 125 -18.60 29.03 -5.15
C VAL A 125 -19.18 28.28 -6.34
N LEU A 126 -18.95 28.81 -7.52
CA LEU A 126 -19.37 28.25 -8.81
C LEU A 126 -18.29 27.33 -9.35
N LYS A 127 -18.61 26.44 -10.27
CA LYS A 127 -17.62 25.77 -11.11
C LYS A 127 -17.14 26.74 -12.18
N ALA A 128 -15.92 26.54 -12.69
CA ALA A 128 -15.36 27.42 -13.70
C ALA A 128 -16.06 27.30 -15.07
N ASP A 129 -16.78 26.24 -15.28
CA ASP A 129 -17.53 25.87 -16.50
C ASP A 129 -19.03 26.20 -16.40
N ASP A 130 -19.52 26.73 -15.25
CA ASP A 130 -20.83 27.31 -15.09
C ASP A 130 -20.82 28.81 -15.50
#